data_9966277d1828abc98e55a71215d5b9af
#
_entry.id   9966277d1828abc98e55a71215d5b9af
#
_cell.length_a   1.000
_cell.length_b   1.000
_cell.length_c   1.000
_cell.angle_alpha   90.00
_cell.angle_beta   90.00
_cell.angle_gamma   90.00
#
_symmetry.space_group_name_H-M   'P 1'
#
loop_
_entity.id
_entity.type
_entity.pdbx_description
1 polymer ?
#
loop_
_entity_poly.entity_id
_entity_poly.type
_entity_poly.pdbx_seq_one_letter_code
_entity_poly.pdbx_strand_id
1 'polypeptide(L)'
;RILPGLGRSFSAVNDTATLQLVEEPSLPQGLALLDAPDIDSVVKENRALASQLLAAADLWLFVTSAARYADAVPWEYLKSAAERSAALAVVLQRVPPAAMTEVPSHLGQMMADQGLGDSPLFAVPETVTDADGLLPDQAVAPIRDWLAALAADASVRAQVVLTTLDGAIGAVCRNAPKVATAVDDQASAIEQLRADAEGSYREAVRTVGVQTADGTLLRGEVLSRWHDFVGTGEFFRAVEQKIGWLRDRLVASLRGEPKEVNGVKLAVESGMEILIREEGEAAAERTETAWANQPAGRQLLGATRVDLSHASPDFQAHVALAIRNWQADVLELVSSEGASKKSRARFLAL
;
A
#
# COMPACT_ATOMS: atom_id res chain seq x y z
N ARG A 1 12.68 -27.84 -12.36
CA ARG A 1 11.99 -26.63 -11.85
C ARG A 1 12.06 -25.51 -12.87
N ILE A 2 11.02 -24.72 -12.98
CA ILE A 2 10.96 -23.57 -13.89
C ILE A 2 11.47 -22.36 -13.12
N LEU A 3 12.51 -21.74 -13.66
CA LEU A 3 12.97 -20.41 -13.19
C LEU A 3 12.33 -19.38 -14.12
N PRO A 4 11.21 -18.76 -13.72
CA PRO A 4 10.52 -17.80 -14.57
C PRO A 4 11.39 -16.56 -14.75
N GLY A 5 11.52 -16.11 -15.99
CA GLY A 5 12.26 -14.90 -16.34
C GLY A 5 13.73 -15.10 -16.69
N LEU A 6 14.30 -16.33 -16.58
CA LEU A 6 15.66 -16.59 -17.01
C LEU A 6 15.68 -17.28 -18.38
N GLY A 7 16.37 -16.65 -19.34
CA GLY A 7 16.74 -17.27 -20.61
C GLY A 7 17.72 -18.42 -20.41
N ARG A 8 17.91 -19.27 -21.42
CA ARG A 8 18.89 -20.36 -21.42
C ARG A 8 19.76 -20.26 -22.66
N SER A 9 21.07 -20.41 -22.48
CA SER A 9 22.06 -20.39 -23.59
C SER A 9 23.12 -21.43 -23.33
N PHE A 10 23.59 -22.12 -24.39
CA PHE A 10 24.77 -22.98 -24.37
C PHE A 10 26.08 -22.22 -24.64
N SER A 11 25.99 -20.96 -25.05
CA SER A 11 27.15 -20.10 -25.22
C SER A 11 27.20 -19.04 -24.15
N ALA A 12 28.41 -18.56 -23.84
CA ALA A 12 28.61 -17.44 -22.90
C ALA A 12 27.88 -16.21 -23.42
N VAL A 13 27.02 -15.67 -22.58
CA VAL A 13 26.24 -14.43 -22.84
C VAL A 13 26.47 -13.49 -21.67
N ASN A 14 26.79 -12.25 -22.00
CA ASN A 14 26.91 -11.22 -20.97
C ASN A 14 25.53 -10.58 -20.65
N ASP A 15 24.61 -11.41 -20.13
CA ASP A 15 23.25 -11.04 -19.78
C ASP A 15 22.89 -11.64 -18.43
N THR A 16 22.56 -10.83 -17.44
CA THR A 16 22.20 -11.25 -16.08
C THR A 16 20.85 -11.96 -16.01
N ALA A 17 20.03 -11.92 -17.07
CA ALA A 17 18.76 -12.60 -17.17
C ALA A 17 18.87 -13.95 -17.92
N THR A 18 20.08 -14.42 -18.25
CA THR A 18 20.30 -15.68 -18.99
C THR A 18 21.15 -16.65 -18.19
N LEU A 19 20.69 -17.88 -18.08
CA LEU A 19 21.42 -18.99 -17.48
C LEU A 19 22.26 -19.66 -18.56
N GLN A 20 23.59 -19.68 -18.39
CA GLN A 20 24.49 -20.44 -19.25
C GLN A 20 24.45 -21.92 -18.85
N LEU A 21 24.21 -22.80 -19.81
CA LEU A 21 24.23 -24.24 -19.61
C LEU A 21 25.58 -24.78 -20.10
N VAL A 22 26.29 -25.49 -19.22
CA VAL A 22 27.56 -26.14 -19.54
C VAL A 22 27.41 -27.63 -19.33
N GLU A 23 27.77 -28.44 -20.32
CA GLU A 23 27.84 -29.90 -20.19
C GLU A 23 29.16 -30.27 -19.53
N GLU A 24 29.10 -30.99 -18.41
CA GLU A 24 30.28 -31.42 -17.66
C GLU A 24 30.22 -32.94 -17.44
N PRO A 25 30.99 -33.72 -18.22
CA PRO A 25 30.95 -35.18 -18.15
C PRO A 25 31.42 -35.76 -16.80
N SER A 26 32.16 -35.04 -16.02
CA SER A 26 32.62 -35.47 -14.69
C SER A 26 31.51 -35.43 -13.64
N LEU A 27 30.41 -34.74 -13.90
CA LEU A 27 29.26 -34.70 -13.01
C LEU A 27 28.42 -36.01 -13.16
N PRO A 28 28.04 -36.64 -12.04
CA PRO A 28 27.16 -37.80 -12.07
C PRO A 28 25.79 -37.47 -12.69
N GLN A 29 25.19 -38.42 -13.40
CA GLN A 29 23.85 -38.30 -13.95
C GLN A 29 22.83 -37.98 -12.84
N GLY A 30 21.96 -36.99 -13.09
CA GLY A 30 20.93 -36.54 -12.13
C GLY A 30 21.39 -35.46 -11.17
N LEU A 31 22.65 -35.01 -11.27
CA LEU A 31 23.19 -33.89 -10.55
C LEU A 31 23.42 -32.73 -11.52
N ALA A 32 23.02 -31.52 -11.11
CA ALA A 32 23.39 -30.28 -11.74
C ALA A 32 23.90 -29.29 -10.67
N LEU A 33 25.02 -28.64 -10.93
CA LEU A 33 25.54 -27.58 -10.09
C LEU A 33 25.12 -26.26 -10.68
N LEU A 34 24.56 -25.40 -9.86
CA LEU A 34 24.13 -24.05 -10.24
C LEU A 34 25.02 -23.04 -9.51
N ASP A 35 25.84 -22.34 -10.24
CA ASP A 35 26.62 -21.22 -9.72
C ASP A 35 25.73 -19.98 -9.61
N ALA A 36 25.58 -19.44 -8.41
CA ALA A 36 24.72 -18.31 -8.11
C ALA A 36 25.58 -17.07 -7.79
N PRO A 37 25.10 -15.87 -8.12
CA PRO A 37 25.76 -14.66 -7.67
C PRO A 37 25.88 -14.58 -6.15
N ASP A 38 26.85 -13.78 -5.67
CA ASP A 38 27.06 -13.57 -4.25
C ASP A 38 25.79 -13.03 -3.56
N ILE A 39 25.38 -13.68 -2.50
CA ILE A 39 24.21 -13.31 -1.69
C ILE A 39 24.38 -11.98 -0.95
N ASP A 40 25.61 -11.56 -0.69
CA ASP A 40 25.99 -10.30 -0.06
C ASP A 40 26.44 -9.22 -1.08
N SER A 41 26.18 -9.43 -2.38
CA SER A 41 26.48 -8.48 -3.42
C SER A 41 25.89 -7.11 -3.10
N VAL A 42 26.63 -6.04 -3.39
CA VAL A 42 26.12 -4.65 -3.30
C VAL A 42 25.04 -4.34 -4.33
N VAL A 43 24.99 -5.13 -5.40
CA VAL A 43 24.02 -5.02 -6.50
C VAL A 43 22.72 -5.73 -6.09
N LYS A 44 21.60 -5.00 -6.02
CA LYS A 44 20.30 -5.52 -5.59
C LYS A 44 19.78 -6.65 -6.49
N GLU A 45 20.00 -6.51 -7.78
CA GLU A 45 19.60 -7.46 -8.81
C GLU A 45 20.29 -8.82 -8.60
N ASN A 46 21.56 -8.83 -8.24
CA ASN A 46 22.31 -10.05 -7.93
C ASN A 46 21.76 -10.74 -6.69
N ARG A 47 21.45 -10.00 -5.63
CA ARG A 47 20.83 -10.58 -4.42
C ARG A 47 19.44 -11.17 -4.70
N ALA A 48 18.63 -10.47 -5.51
CA ALA A 48 17.33 -10.97 -5.92
C ALA A 48 17.43 -12.24 -6.74
N LEU A 49 18.38 -12.30 -7.69
CA LEU A 49 18.66 -13.48 -8.50
C LEU A 49 19.17 -14.63 -7.63
N ALA A 50 20.14 -14.42 -6.74
CA ALA A 50 20.61 -15.43 -5.81
C ALA A 50 19.46 -16.02 -4.98
N SER A 51 18.59 -15.17 -4.42
CA SER A 51 17.41 -15.63 -3.66
C SER A 51 16.44 -16.46 -4.50
N GLN A 52 16.25 -16.10 -5.78
CA GLN A 52 15.40 -16.84 -6.71
C GLN A 52 16.02 -18.22 -7.05
N LEU A 53 17.31 -18.27 -7.30
CA LEU A 53 18.04 -19.52 -7.60
C LEU A 53 18.03 -20.45 -6.39
N LEU A 54 18.28 -19.92 -5.19
CA LEU A 54 18.21 -20.65 -3.92
C LEU A 54 16.82 -21.24 -3.69
N ALA A 55 15.74 -20.49 -3.99
CA ALA A 55 14.37 -21.00 -3.88
C ALA A 55 14.07 -22.14 -4.86
N ALA A 56 14.79 -22.23 -5.98
CA ALA A 56 14.61 -23.27 -6.98
C ALA A 56 15.52 -24.50 -6.78
N ALA A 57 16.58 -24.39 -5.98
CA ALA A 57 17.51 -25.48 -5.72
C ALA A 57 16.87 -26.54 -4.80
N ASP A 58 17.25 -27.81 -5.02
CA ASP A 58 16.85 -28.92 -4.16
C ASP A 58 17.79 -29.06 -2.95
N LEU A 59 19.06 -28.68 -3.13
CA LEU A 59 20.10 -28.69 -2.13
C LEU A 59 20.91 -27.41 -2.25
N TRP A 60 21.27 -26.81 -1.12
CA TRP A 60 22.17 -25.67 -1.08
C TRP A 60 23.58 -26.10 -0.67
N LEU A 61 24.55 -25.74 -1.46
CA LEU A 61 25.96 -25.82 -1.10
C LEU A 61 26.43 -24.43 -0.74
N PHE A 62 26.41 -24.10 0.54
CA PHE A 62 26.74 -22.78 1.03
C PHE A 62 28.24 -22.66 1.21
N VAL A 63 28.89 -21.77 0.44
CA VAL A 63 30.34 -21.57 0.47
C VAL A 63 30.69 -20.29 1.21
N THR A 64 31.51 -20.39 2.25
CA THR A 64 32.04 -19.24 3.01
C THR A 64 33.54 -19.42 3.22
N SER A 65 34.23 -18.41 3.70
CA SER A 65 35.67 -18.46 4.01
C SER A 65 35.91 -18.32 5.52
N ALA A 66 37.09 -18.77 5.96
CA ALA A 66 37.52 -18.62 7.35
C ALA A 66 37.57 -17.17 7.82
N ALA A 67 37.66 -16.20 6.90
CA ALA A 67 37.62 -14.75 7.24
C ALA A 67 36.20 -14.19 7.37
N ARG A 68 35.18 -14.86 6.78
CA ARG A 68 33.82 -14.28 6.65
C ARG A 68 32.71 -15.18 7.18
N TYR A 69 33.01 -16.36 7.74
CA TYR A 69 31.99 -17.32 8.17
C TYR A 69 31.05 -16.81 9.28
N ALA A 70 31.47 -15.75 9.99
CA ALA A 70 30.67 -15.12 11.04
C ALA A 70 29.94 -13.84 10.60
N ASP A 71 29.98 -13.47 9.32
CA ASP A 71 29.30 -12.29 8.80
C ASP A 71 27.76 -12.43 8.93
N ALA A 72 27.10 -11.34 9.30
CA ALA A 72 25.66 -11.35 9.60
C ALA A 72 24.78 -11.67 8.38
N VAL A 73 25.10 -11.10 7.19
CA VAL A 73 24.28 -11.27 5.99
C VAL A 73 24.20 -12.73 5.53
N PRO A 74 25.31 -13.48 5.40
CA PRO A 74 25.27 -14.92 5.15
C PRO A 74 24.41 -15.71 6.13
N TRP A 75 24.45 -15.34 7.40
CA TRP A 75 23.66 -16.05 8.42
C TRP A 75 22.17 -15.84 8.31
N GLU A 76 21.68 -14.72 7.77
CA GLU A 76 20.24 -14.52 7.48
C GLU A 76 19.74 -15.55 6.46
N TYR A 77 20.53 -15.86 5.44
CA TYR A 77 20.21 -16.91 4.46
C TYR A 77 20.25 -18.29 5.06
N LEU A 78 21.27 -18.59 5.90
CA LEU A 78 21.36 -19.89 6.57
C LEU A 78 20.20 -20.10 7.55
N LYS A 79 19.77 -19.08 8.28
CA LYS A 79 18.55 -19.13 9.12
C LYS A 79 17.30 -19.39 8.27
N SER A 80 17.17 -18.70 7.14
CA SER A 80 16.06 -18.93 6.21
C SER A 80 16.07 -20.36 5.66
N ALA A 81 17.23 -20.92 5.40
CA ALA A 81 17.34 -22.34 4.99
C ALA A 81 16.89 -23.29 6.12
N ALA A 82 17.33 -23.04 7.35
CA ALA A 82 16.91 -23.82 8.52
C ALA A 82 15.38 -23.76 8.74
N GLU A 83 14.80 -22.56 8.68
CA GLU A 83 13.35 -22.35 8.81
C GLU A 83 12.52 -23.06 7.74
N ARG A 84 13.10 -23.24 6.57
CA ARG A 84 12.46 -23.98 5.46
C ARG A 84 12.76 -25.48 5.50
N SER A 85 13.58 -25.95 6.42
CA SER A 85 14.12 -27.31 6.42
C SER A 85 14.77 -27.67 5.07
N ALA A 86 15.40 -26.71 4.41
CA ALA A 86 16.07 -26.94 3.14
C ALA A 86 17.29 -27.84 3.35
N ALA A 87 17.52 -28.79 2.44
CA ALA A 87 18.76 -29.56 2.46
C ALA A 87 19.94 -28.63 2.20
N LEU A 88 20.92 -28.64 3.12
CA LEU A 88 22.05 -27.71 3.14
C LEU A 88 23.33 -28.47 3.45
N ALA A 89 24.42 -28.15 2.76
CA ALA A 89 25.79 -28.44 3.20
C ALA A 89 26.61 -27.16 3.19
N VAL A 90 27.54 -27.04 4.11
CA VAL A 90 28.40 -25.85 4.27
C VAL A 90 29.84 -26.19 3.87
N VAL A 91 30.44 -25.35 3.06
CA VAL A 91 31.85 -25.42 2.69
C VAL A 91 32.58 -24.22 3.27
N LEU A 92 33.46 -24.46 4.19
CA LEU A 92 34.35 -23.49 4.79
C LEU A 92 35.71 -23.51 4.08
N GLN A 93 35.94 -22.57 3.17
CA GLN A 93 37.17 -22.50 2.38
C GLN A 93 38.23 -21.58 3.00
N ARG A 94 39.47 -21.69 2.48
CA ARG A 94 40.62 -20.87 2.90
C ARG A 94 40.86 -20.91 4.39
N VAL A 95 40.76 -22.09 4.95
CA VAL A 95 41.06 -22.30 6.37
C VAL A 95 42.57 -22.38 6.54
N PRO A 96 43.21 -21.46 7.31
CA PRO A 96 44.63 -21.54 7.55
C PRO A 96 44.99 -22.90 8.16
N PRO A 97 46.10 -23.55 7.76
CA PRO A 97 46.46 -24.87 8.29
C PRO A 97 46.52 -24.95 9.81
N ALA A 98 46.97 -23.87 10.47
CA ALA A 98 47.01 -23.77 11.90
C ALA A 98 45.64 -23.69 12.57
N ALA A 99 44.59 -23.28 11.84
CA ALA A 99 43.24 -23.09 12.36
C ALA A 99 42.26 -24.19 11.90
N MET A 100 42.73 -25.25 11.26
CA MET A 100 41.92 -26.34 10.72
C MET A 100 41.09 -27.11 11.75
N THR A 101 41.42 -27.03 13.01
CA THR A 101 40.64 -27.63 14.11
C THR A 101 39.67 -26.62 14.73
N GLU A 102 40.15 -25.43 14.99
CA GLU A 102 39.41 -24.43 15.76
C GLU A 102 38.26 -23.80 14.95
N VAL A 103 38.53 -23.30 13.76
CA VAL A 103 37.56 -22.54 12.98
C VAL A 103 36.39 -23.42 12.50
N PRO A 104 36.62 -24.65 11.99
CA PRO A 104 35.49 -25.53 11.64
C PRO A 104 34.67 -25.94 12.87
N SER A 105 35.31 -26.18 14.02
CA SER A 105 34.61 -26.51 15.28
C SER A 105 33.71 -25.37 15.75
N HIS A 106 34.20 -24.13 15.69
CA HIS A 106 33.43 -22.94 16.04
C HIS A 106 32.25 -22.75 15.08
N LEU A 107 32.46 -22.87 13.75
CA LEU A 107 31.38 -22.79 12.80
C LEU A 107 30.32 -23.90 13.01
N GLY A 108 30.78 -25.13 13.27
CA GLY A 108 29.89 -26.25 13.63
C GLY A 108 29.02 -25.96 14.84
N GLN A 109 29.58 -25.35 15.88
CA GLN A 109 28.80 -24.92 17.05
C GLN A 109 27.77 -23.83 16.66
N MET A 110 28.17 -22.83 15.91
CA MET A 110 27.24 -21.78 15.42
C MET A 110 26.12 -22.38 14.57
N MET A 111 26.40 -23.38 13.72
CA MET A 111 25.41 -24.11 12.96
C MET A 111 24.43 -24.87 13.86
N ALA A 112 24.95 -25.57 14.89
CA ALA A 112 24.09 -26.28 15.82
C ALA A 112 23.16 -25.35 16.59
N ASP A 113 23.66 -24.21 17.04
CA ASP A 113 22.87 -23.17 17.75
C ASP A 113 21.75 -22.59 16.89
N GLN A 114 21.87 -22.67 15.58
CA GLN A 114 20.84 -22.21 14.60
C GLN A 114 19.98 -23.37 14.01
N GLY A 115 20.07 -24.57 14.57
CA GLY A 115 19.30 -25.72 14.12
C GLY A 115 19.83 -26.38 12.82
N LEU A 116 21.10 -26.14 12.48
CA LEU A 116 21.77 -26.69 11.30
C LEU A 116 22.85 -27.73 11.67
N GLY A 117 22.81 -28.27 12.88
CA GLY A 117 23.83 -29.19 13.39
C GLY A 117 23.95 -30.50 12.60
N ASP A 118 22.87 -30.94 11.93
CA ASP A 118 22.84 -32.12 11.09
C ASP A 118 23.34 -31.88 9.65
N SER A 119 23.60 -30.62 9.28
CA SER A 119 24.10 -30.27 7.96
C SER A 119 25.59 -30.60 7.81
N PRO A 120 26.02 -31.27 6.72
CA PRO A 120 27.43 -31.51 6.46
C PRO A 120 28.24 -30.22 6.42
N LEU A 121 29.41 -30.24 7.09
CA LEU A 121 30.39 -29.17 7.08
C LEU A 121 31.71 -29.68 6.50
N PHE A 122 32.16 -29.10 5.41
CA PHE A 122 33.39 -29.41 4.72
C PHE A 122 34.40 -28.28 4.92
N ALA A 123 35.57 -28.59 5.48
CA ALA A 123 36.66 -27.63 5.64
C ALA A 123 37.70 -27.83 4.52
N VAL A 124 37.94 -26.78 3.76
CA VAL A 124 38.95 -26.76 2.68
C VAL A 124 40.10 -25.87 3.13
N PRO A 125 41.32 -26.43 3.26
CA PRO A 125 42.47 -25.68 3.70
C PRO A 125 42.86 -24.59 2.69
N GLU A 126 43.46 -23.53 3.17
CA GLU A 126 44.11 -22.56 2.32
C GLU A 126 45.30 -23.22 1.61
N THR A 127 45.29 -23.24 0.30
CA THR A 127 46.27 -23.94 -0.50
C THR A 127 46.49 -23.20 -1.82
N VAL A 128 47.58 -23.51 -2.49
CA VAL A 128 47.93 -22.95 -3.80
C VAL A 128 47.13 -23.69 -4.88
N THR A 129 46.48 -22.95 -5.76
CA THR A 129 45.83 -23.51 -6.96
C THR A 129 46.86 -23.91 -8.01
N ASP A 130 46.48 -24.80 -8.90
CA ASP A 130 47.33 -25.20 -10.07
C ASP A 130 47.35 -24.08 -11.14
N ALA A 131 47.98 -24.38 -12.31
CA ALA A 131 48.14 -23.44 -13.39
C ALA A 131 46.79 -23.03 -14.04
N ASP A 132 45.79 -23.85 -13.92
CA ASP A 132 44.41 -23.64 -14.42
C ASP A 132 43.51 -22.94 -13.37
N GLY A 133 44.06 -22.65 -12.17
CA GLY A 133 43.32 -22.02 -11.08
C GLY A 133 42.50 -23.00 -10.26
N LEU A 134 42.67 -24.31 -10.43
CA LEU A 134 41.94 -25.35 -9.74
C LEU A 134 42.57 -25.69 -8.38
N LEU A 135 41.75 -26.06 -7.45
CA LEU A 135 42.16 -26.59 -6.15
C LEU A 135 42.72 -28.03 -6.31
N PRO A 136 43.72 -28.45 -5.49
CA PRO A 136 44.17 -29.83 -5.48
C PRO A 136 43.02 -30.82 -5.20
N ASP A 137 43.00 -31.92 -5.91
CA ASP A 137 41.98 -32.97 -5.79
C ASP A 137 41.71 -33.40 -4.34
N GLN A 138 42.75 -33.52 -3.53
CA GLN A 138 42.64 -33.92 -2.13
C GLN A 138 41.86 -32.90 -1.27
N ALA A 139 41.93 -31.62 -1.64
CA ALA A 139 41.23 -30.56 -0.92
C ALA A 139 39.73 -30.59 -1.15
N VAL A 140 39.29 -31.05 -2.34
CA VAL A 140 37.89 -31.09 -2.75
C VAL A 140 37.27 -32.49 -2.74
N ALA A 141 38.09 -33.51 -2.54
CA ALA A 141 37.63 -34.91 -2.57
C ALA A 141 36.46 -35.19 -1.59
N PRO A 142 36.42 -34.70 -0.35
CA PRO A 142 35.32 -34.94 0.56
C PRO A 142 33.99 -34.41 0.02
N ILE A 143 33.99 -33.24 -0.65
CA ILE A 143 32.80 -32.62 -1.23
C ILE A 143 32.38 -33.41 -2.46
N ARG A 144 33.33 -33.72 -3.36
CA ARG A 144 33.07 -34.51 -4.56
C ARG A 144 32.47 -35.88 -4.23
N ASP A 145 33.08 -36.59 -3.28
CA ASP A 145 32.67 -37.96 -2.90
C ASP A 145 31.27 -37.94 -2.25
N TRP A 146 30.98 -36.91 -1.44
CA TRP A 146 29.64 -36.71 -0.88
C TRP A 146 28.59 -36.43 -1.98
N LEU A 147 28.89 -35.54 -2.93
CA LEU A 147 28.02 -35.27 -4.06
C LEU A 147 27.83 -36.50 -4.96
N ALA A 148 28.87 -37.30 -5.20
CA ALA A 148 28.81 -38.51 -5.94
C ALA A 148 27.94 -39.58 -5.23
N ALA A 149 28.08 -39.74 -3.93
CA ALA A 149 27.22 -40.60 -3.13
C ALA A 149 25.75 -40.19 -3.17
N LEU A 150 25.48 -38.89 -3.05
CA LEU A 150 24.15 -38.33 -3.19
C LEU A 150 23.56 -38.58 -4.58
N ALA A 151 24.37 -38.44 -5.64
CA ALA A 151 23.95 -38.68 -7.01
C ALA A 151 23.73 -40.16 -7.31
N ALA A 152 24.49 -41.11 -6.69
CA ALA A 152 24.38 -42.55 -6.92
C ALA A 152 23.09 -43.15 -6.38
N ASP A 153 22.54 -42.62 -5.29
CA ASP A 153 21.37 -43.17 -4.63
C ASP A 153 20.10 -42.38 -4.96
N ALA A 154 19.21 -42.93 -5.76
CA ALA A 154 17.95 -42.36 -6.16
C ALA A 154 17.01 -42.14 -4.97
N SER A 155 17.09 -42.98 -3.92
CA SER A 155 16.24 -42.86 -2.73
C SER A 155 16.68 -41.70 -1.87
N VAL A 156 17.97 -41.49 -1.72
CA VAL A 156 18.55 -40.34 -1.00
C VAL A 156 18.21 -39.03 -1.72
N ARG A 157 18.34 -38.97 -3.04
CA ARG A 157 17.91 -37.81 -3.83
C ARG A 157 16.41 -37.52 -3.67
N ALA A 158 15.57 -38.55 -3.73
CA ALA A 158 14.13 -38.36 -3.49
C ALA A 158 13.83 -37.85 -2.11
N GLN A 159 14.55 -38.34 -1.09
CA GLN A 159 14.40 -37.84 0.29
C GLN A 159 14.81 -36.35 0.43
N VAL A 160 15.91 -35.95 -0.21
CA VAL A 160 16.33 -34.53 -0.22
C VAL A 160 15.23 -33.65 -0.84
N VAL A 161 14.67 -34.08 -1.99
CA VAL A 161 13.58 -33.32 -2.63
C VAL A 161 12.34 -33.27 -1.76
N LEU A 162 11.94 -34.35 -1.12
CA LEU A 162 10.78 -34.42 -0.24
C LEU A 162 10.99 -33.53 1.01
N THR A 163 12.15 -33.62 1.66
CA THR A 163 12.47 -32.79 2.81
C THR A 163 12.39 -31.29 2.48
N THR A 164 12.96 -30.90 1.33
CA THR A 164 12.90 -29.52 0.86
C THR A 164 11.45 -29.09 0.52
N LEU A 165 10.66 -29.97 -0.06
CA LEU A 165 9.26 -29.71 -0.38
C LEU A 165 8.40 -29.55 0.89
N ASP A 166 8.55 -30.47 1.84
CA ASP A 166 7.83 -30.42 3.12
C ASP A 166 8.20 -29.16 3.92
N GLY A 167 9.48 -28.81 3.94
CA GLY A 167 9.95 -27.58 4.53
C GLY A 167 9.36 -26.33 3.88
N ALA A 168 9.29 -26.32 2.55
CA ALA A 168 8.69 -25.21 1.80
C ALA A 168 7.17 -25.09 2.08
N ILE A 169 6.44 -26.20 2.09
CA ILE A 169 5.01 -26.23 2.45
C ILE A 169 4.82 -25.74 3.89
N GLY A 170 5.61 -26.25 4.82
CA GLY A 170 5.58 -25.82 6.22
C GLY A 170 5.83 -24.30 6.39
N ALA A 171 6.77 -23.75 5.64
CA ALA A 171 7.05 -22.31 5.64
C ALA A 171 5.86 -21.49 5.13
N VAL A 172 5.21 -21.93 4.06
CA VAL A 172 3.98 -21.31 3.54
C VAL A 172 2.87 -21.35 4.60
N CYS A 173 2.63 -22.52 5.19
CA CYS A 173 1.60 -22.68 6.24
C CYS A 173 1.87 -21.80 7.47
N ARG A 174 3.13 -21.63 7.88
CA ARG A 174 3.49 -20.76 9.01
C ARG A 174 3.34 -19.27 8.68
N ASN A 175 3.56 -18.88 7.44
CA ASN A 175 3.51 -17.46 7.04
C ASN A 175 2.13 -17.03 6.53
N ALA A 176 1.30 -17.93 6.04
CA ALA A 176 -0.05 -17.64 5.56
C ALA A 176 -0.91 -16.88 6.59
N PRO A 177 -0.95 -17.25 7.89
CA PRO A 177 -1.68 -16.48 8.91
C PRO A 177 -1.15 -15.06 9.08
N LYS A 178 0.16 -14.85 9.00
CA LYS A 178 0.76 -13.50 9.11
C LYS A 178 0.31 -12.60 7.95
N VAL A 179 0.27 -13.15 6.74
CA VAL A 179 -0.24 -12.44 5.56
C VAL A 179 -1.72 -12.13 5.71
N ALA A 180 -2.52 -13.11 6.16
CA ALA A 180 -3.95 -12.91 6.41
C ALA A 180 -4.18 -11.79 7.42
N THR A 181 -3.50 -11.80 8.57
CA THR A 181 -3.59 -10.73 9.58
C THR A 181 -3.21 -9.36 8.98
N ALA A 182 -2.13 -9.30 8.20
CA ALA A 182 -1.72 -8.03 7.57
C ALA A 182 -2.76 -7.50 6.57
N VAL A 183 -3.46 -8.38 5.86
CA VAL A 183 -4.57 -8.00 4.96
C VAL A 183 -5.77 -7.50 5.76
N ASP A 184 -6.12 -8.16 6.86
CA ASP A 184 -7.23 -7.74 7.74
C ASP A 184 -6.93 -6.39 8.40
N ASP A 185 -5.68 -6.17 8.85
CA ASP A 185 -5.22 -4.90 9.39
C ASP A 185 -5.31 -3.78 8.34
N GLN A 186 -4.91 -4.07 7.10
CA GLN A 186 -5.04 -3.13 5.99
C GLN A 186 -6.49 -2.79 5.66
N ALA A 187 -7.37 -3.79 5.62
CA ALA A 187 -8.80 -3.60 5.40
C ALA A 187 -9.41 -2.74 6.51
N SER A 188 -9.07 -3.01 7.77
CA SER A 188 -9.53 -2.25 8.93
C SER A 188 -9.06 -0.78 8.87
N ALA A 189 -7.80 -0.56 8.47
CA ALA A 189 -7.26 0.79 8.30
C ALA A 189 -8.00 1.56 7.20
N ILE A 190 -8.32 0.92 6.07
CA ILE A 190 -9.12 1.55 4.99
C ILE A 190 -10.50 1.95 5.48
N GLU A 191 -11.20 1.06 6.22
CA GLU A 191 -12.52 1.38 6.76
C GLU A 191 -12.45 2.52 7.78
N GLN A 192 -11.41 2.59 8.60
CA GLN A 192 -11.20 3.71 9.52
C GLN A 192 -10.99 5.03 8.77
N LEU A 193 -10.12 5.06 7.74
CA LEU A 193 -9.91 6.26 6.93
C LEU A 193 -11.20 6.72 6.23
N ARG A 194 -12.00 5.76 5.75
CA ARG A 194 -13.31 6.06 5.16
C ARG A 194 -14.27 6.66 6.19
N ALA A 195 -14.33 6.07 7.38
CA ALA A 195 -15.19 6.56 8.47
C ALA A 195 -14.81 7.98 8.91
N ASP A 196 -13.53 8.30 8.97
CA ASP A 196 -13.04 9.64 9.30
C ASP A 196 -13.49 10.68 8.25
N ALA A 197 -13.36 10.34 6.96
CA ALA A 197 -13.84 11.20 5.88
C ALA A 197 -15.37 11.37 5.94
N GLU A 198 -16.13 10.28 6.03
CA GLU A 198 -17.58 10.33 6.14
C GLU A 198 -18.05 11.13 7.36
N GLY A 199 -17.34 10.99 8.50
CA GLY A 199 -17.61 11.74 9.72
C GLY A 199 -17.44 13.24 9.51
N SER A 200 -16.32 13.64 8.90
CA SER A 200 -15.99 15.05 8.63
C SER A 200 -17.01 15.70 7.69
N TYR A 201 -17.37 15.02 6.60
CA TYR A 201 -18.37 15.56 5.65
C TYR A 201 -19.81 15.49 6.17
N ARG A 202 -20.16 14.50 6.99
CA ARG A 202 -21.47 14.45 7.67
C ARG A 202 -21.64 15.61 8.63
N GLU A 203 -20.60 15.97 9.34
CA GLU A 203 -20.60 17.15 10.21
C GLU A 203 -20.77 18.45 9.40
N ALA A 204 -20.07 18.60 8.27
CA ALA A 204 -20.25 19.73 7.37
C ALA A 204 -21.70 19.84 6.88
N VAL A 205 -22.30 18.75 6.43
CA VAL A 205 -23.71 18.71 5.99
C VAL A 205 -24.64 19.12 7.13
N ARG A 206 -24.38 18.61 8.36
CA ARG A 206 -25.17 19.00 9.53
C ARG A 206 -25.06 20.49 9.83
N THR A 207 -23.87 21.05 9.79
CA THR A 207 -23.62 22.50 10.04
C THR A 207 -24.32 23.36 9.00
N VAL A 208 -24.19 23.03 7.72
CA VAL A 208 -24.91 23.72 6.64
C VAL A 208 -26.43 23.64 6.87
N GLY A 209 -26.96 22.47 7.21
CA GLY A 209 -28.39 22.29 7.49
C GLY A 209 -28.89 23.14 8.65
N VAL A 210 -28.15 23.21 9.76
CA VAL A 210 -28.51 24.03 10.94
C VAL A 210 -28.46 25.52 10.60
N GLN A 211 -27.38 26.00 10.00
CA GLN A 211 -27.22 27.44 9.69
C GLN A 211 -28.19 27.93 8.62
N THR A 212 -28.64 27.03 7.73
CA THR A 212 -29.67 27.32 6.76
C THR A 212 -31.04 27.40 7.41
N ALA A 213 -31.34 26.53 8.40
CA ALA A 213 -32.64 26.46 9.05
C ALA A 213 -32.86 27.54 10.12
N ASP A 214 -31.82 27.93 10.87
CA ASP A 214 -31.92 28.90 11.97
C ASP A 214 -31.85 30.37 11.54
N GLY A 215 -31.69 30.63 10.24
CA GLY A 215 -31.58 31.96 9.66
C GLY A 215 -30.27 32.68 9.93
N THR A 216 -29.23 32.00 10.43
CA THR A 216 -27.87 32.54 10.64
C THR A 216 -27.29 33.09 9.33
N LEU A 217 -27.56 32.44 8.21
CA LEU A 217 -27.25 32.91 6.86
C LEU A 217 -27.78 34.31 6.56
N LEU A 218 -28.86 34.73 7.20
CA LEU A 218 -29.49 36.03 7.01
C LEU A 218 -28.91 37.11 7.97
N ARG A 219 -28.10 36.74 8.96
CA ARG A 219 -27.62 37.68 10.02
C ARG A 219 -26.27 38.32 9.72
N GLY A 220 -25.48 37.80 8.78
CA GLY A 220 -24.15 38.30 8.49
C GLY A 220 -24.13 39.38 7.39
N GLU A 221 -23.31 39.15 6.37
CA GLU A 221 -23.12 40.05 5.23
C GLU A 221 -24.42 40.28 4.44
N VAL A 222 -25.31 39.29 4.42
CA VAL A 222 -26.63 39.38 3.80
C VAL A 222 -27.47 40.48 4.49
N LEU A 223 -27.42 40.55 5.83
CA LEU A 223 -28.14 41.56 6.58
C LEU A 223 -27.52 42.94 6.36
N SER A 224 -26.18 43.04 6.30
CA SER A 224 -25.48 44.29 6.00
C SER A 224 -25.83 44.79 4.60
N ARG A 225 -25.78 43.98 3.58
CA ARG A 225 -26.18 44.31 2.19
C ARG A 225 -27.67 44.61 2.08
N TRP A 226 -28.50 43.92 2.89
CA TRP A 226 -29.92 44.24 3.01
C TRP A 226 -30.16 45.63 3.63
N HIS A 227 -29.41 46.01 4.66
CA HIS A 227 -29.48 47.36 5.25
C HIS A 227 -29.05 48.46 4.28
N ASP A 228 -28.01 48.21 3.50
CA ASP A 228 -27.57 49.19 2.47
C ASP A 228 -28.60 49.30 1.32
N PHE A 229 -29.37 48.27 1.09
CA PHE A 229 -30.36 48.21 0.01
C PHE A 229 -31.73 48.82 0.40
N VAL A 230 -32.19 48.54 1.63
CA VAL A 230 -33.58 48.93 2.06
C VAL A 230 -33.62 50.30 2.74
N GLY A 231 -32.44 50.93 3.02
CA GLY A 231 -32.39 52.27 3.64
C GLY A 231 -33.27 52.37 4.88
N THR A 232 -32.63 52.36 6.02
CA THR A 232 -33.14 52.80 7.34
C THR A 232 -34.55 52.41 7.82
N GLY A 233 -34.62 51.49 8.71
CA GLY A 233 -35.41 51.59 9.98
C GLY A 233 -36.91 51.33 10.00
N GLU A 234 -37.69 51.65 8.99
CA GLU A 234 -39.17 51.47 9.04
C GLU A 234 -39.63 50.06 8.65
N PHE A 235 -38.85 49.34 7.88
CA PHE A 235 -39.20 48.03 7.39
C PHE A 235 -39.11 46.93 8.48
N PHE A 236 -38.21 47.08 9.45
CA PHE A 236 -38.04 46.09 10.52
C PHE A 236 -39.25 46.02 11.47
N ARG A 237 -39.96 47.12 11.69
CA ARG A 237 -41.19 47.11 12.50
C ARG A 237 -42.37 46.44 11.77
N ALA A 238 -42.33 46.40 10.45
CA ALA A 238 -43.35 45.73 9.65
C ALA A 238 -43.13 44.21 9.49
N VAL A 239 -41.87 43.74 9.55
CA VAL A 239 -41.51 42.33 9.40
C VAL A 239 -41.85 41.51 10.66
N GLU A 240 -41.70 42.10 11.85
CA GLU A 240 -42.08 41.40 13.11
C GLU A 240 -43.60 41.12 13.20
N GLN A 241 -44.43 41.85 12.50
CA GLN A 241 -45.88 41.69 12.59
C GLN A 241 -46.55 40.84 11.50
N LYS A 242 -45.88 40.51 10.35
CA LYS A 242 -46.58 39.78 9.25
C LYS A 242 -45.65 38.89 8.40
N ILE A 243 -45.35 37.69 8.88
CA ILE A 243 -44.72 36.63 8.10
C ILE A 243 -45.54 36.28 6.80
N GLY A 244 -46.83 36.52 6.81
CA GLY A 244 -47.69 36.28 5.65
C GLY A 244 -47.48 37.22 4.43
N TRP A 245 -47.00 38.44 4.66
CA TRP A 245 -46.79 39.46 3.64
C TRP A 245 -45.52 39.19 2.77
N LEU A 246 -44.47 38.62 3.35
CA LEU A 246 -43.28 38.26 2.60
C LEU A 246 -43.57 37.17 1.53
N ARG A 247 -44.44 36.22 1.88
CA ARG A 247 -44.90 35.18 0.96
C ARG A 247 -45.65 35.78 -0.24
N ASP A 248 -46.56 36.75 -0.01
CA ASP A 248 -47.38 37.31 -1.06
C ASP A 248 -46.57 38.24 -2.01
N ARG A 249 -45.48 38.83 -1.50
CA ARG A 249 -44.59 39.69 -2.30
C ARG A 249 -43.57 38.90 -3.12
N LEU A 250 -43.09 37.77 -2.61
CA LEU A 250 -42.26 36.80 -3.36
C LEU A 250 -43.06 36.21 -4.55
N VAL A 251 -44.33 35.91 -4.35
CA VAL A 251 -45.21 35.38 -5.41
C VAL A 251 -45.56 36.49 -6.44
N ALA A 252 -45.66 37.74 -6.04
CA ALA A 252 -45.90 38.84 -6.96
C ALA A 252 -44.69 39.18 -7.82
N SER A 253 -43.49 39.04 -7.27
CA SER A 253 -42.21 39.26 -7.95
C SER A 253 -41.86 38.22 -9.02
N LEU A 254 -42.40 37.01 -8.92
CA LEU A 254 -42.27 35.96 -9.95
C LEU A 254 -43.06 36.28 -11.25
N ARG A 255 -43.81 37.37 -11.28
CA ARG A 255 -44.59 37.81 -12.44
C ARG A 255 -43.99 38.97 -13.23
N GLY A 256 -42.68 39.25 -13.06
CA GLY A 256 -41.95 40.13 -13.96
C GLY A 256 -41.66 41.53 -13.47
N GLU A 257 -41.45 41.77 -12.15
CA GLU A 257 -40.95 43.05 -11.59
C GLU A 257 -40.28 42.86 -10.24
N PRO A 258 -39.45 43.74 -9.74
CA PRO A 258 -38.40 44.60 -10.26
C PRO A 258 -36.99 44.18 -9.76
N LYS A 259 -35.94 44.93 -10.18
CA LYS A 259 -34.49 44.74 -9.89
C LYS A 259 -34.14 44.51 -8.40
N GLU A 260 -35.01 44.86 -7.48
CA GLU A 260 -34.82 44.83 -6.04
C GLU A 260 -34.88 43.40 -5.42
N VAL A 261 -35.74 42.56 -5.93
CA VAL A 261 -35.88 41.15 -5.45
C VAL A 261 -34.72 40.30 -5.93
N ASN A 262 -34.11 40.61 -7.08
CA ASN A 262 -32.92 39.94 -7.58
C ASN A 262 -31.71 40.16 -6.66
N GLY A 263 -31.60 41.30 -5.97
CA GLY A 263 -30.50 41.57 -5.04
C GLY A 263 -30.51 40.64 -3.81
N VAL A 264 -31.69 40.43 -3.22
CA VAL A 264 -31.85 39.52 -2.06
C VAL A 264 -31.61 38.07 -2.45
N LYS A 265 -32.15 37.68 -3.61
CA LYS A 265 -31.93 36.34 -4.16
C LYS A 265 -30.45 36.07 -4.37
N LEU A 266 -29.74 36.98 -5.03
CA LEU A 266 -28.29 36.89 -5.23
C LEU A 266 -27.50 36.86 -3.91
N ALA A 267 -27.92 37.60 -2.89
CA ALA A 267 -27.26 37.63 -1.59
C ALA A 267 -27.42 36.31 -0.83
N VAL A 268 -28.62 35.69 -0.88
CA VAL A 268 -28.86 34.36 -0.26
C VAL A 268 -28.10 33.27 -1.01
N GLU A 269 -28.08 33.32 -2.35
CA GLU A 269 -27.30 32.41 -3.20
C GLU A 269 -25.83 32.46 -2.85
N SER A 270 -25.26 33.67 -2.80
CA SER A 270 -23.84 33.88 -2.46
C SER A 270 -23.52 33.43 -1.02
N GLY A 271 -24.42 33.68 -0.07
CA GLY A 271 -24.26 33.24 1.32
C GLY A 271 -24.26 31.71 1.44
N MET A 272 -25.17 31.01 0.76
CA MET A 272 -25.19 29.55 0.72
C MET A 272 -23.94 28.97 0.03
N GLU A 273 -23.51 29.57 -1.07
CA GLU A 273 -22.32 29.14 -1.79
C GLU A 273 -21.08 29.25 -0.90
N ILE A 274 -20.91 30.39 -0.23
CA ILE A 274 -19.80 30.62 0.71
C ILE A 274 -19.85 29.60 1.84
N LEU A 275 -20.99 29.41 2.49
CA LEU A 275 -21.15 28.48 3.61
C LEU A 275 -20.81 27.04 3.22
N ILE A 276 -21.38 26.56 2.12
CA ILE A 276 -21.12 25.17 1.65
C ILE A 276 -19.65 25.00 1.31
N ARG A 277 -19.03 26.01 0.70
CA ARG A 277 -17.61 25.99 0.36
C ARG A 277 -16.74 25.97 1.61
N GLU A 278 -16.99 26.86 2.58
CA GLU A 278 -16.24 26.92 3.84
C GLU A 278 -16.34 25.61 4.63
N GLU A 279 -17.54 25.04 4.74
CA GLU A 279 -17.73 23.75 5.43
C GLU A 279 -17.12 22.58 4.66
N GLY A 280 -17.09 22.62 3.32
CA GLY A 280 -16.41 21.65 2.49
C GLY A 280 -14.89 21.69 2.67
N GLU A 281 -14.29 22.86 2.67
CA GLU A 281 -12.86 23.07 2.95
C GLU A 281 -12.51 22.60 4.37
N ALA A 282 -13.29 23.01 5.36
CA ALA A 282 -13.08 22.58 6.75
C ALA A 282 -13.23 21.05 6.92
N ALA A 283 -14.10 20.40 6.16
CA ALA A 283 -14.23 18.93 6.16
C ALA A 283 -13.01 18.24 5.54
N ALA A 284 -12.47 18.80 4.45
CA ALA A 284 -11.25 18.30 3.82
C ALA A 284 -10.05 18.39 4.79
N GLU A 285 -9.85 19.55 5.41
CA GLU A 285 -8.79 19.79 6.40
C GLU A 285 -8.91 18.87 7.62
N ARG A 286 -10.12 18.69 8.17
CA ARG A 286 -10.37 17.74 9.26
C ARG A 286 -10.05 16.31 8.86
N THR A 287 -10.41 15.92 7.65
CA THR A 287 -10.13 14.57 7.12
C THR A 287 -8.64 14.35 6.98
N GLU A 288 -7.92 15.27 6.34
CA GLU A 288 -6.47 15.18 6.20
C GLU A 288 -5.78 15.10 7.56
N THR A 289 -6.18 15.96 8.51
CA THR A 289 -5.65 15.94 9.88
C THR A 289 -5.88 14.59 10.57
N ALA A 290 -7.08 14.02 10.44
CA ALA A 290 -7.38 12.70 10.99
C ALA A 290 -6.51 11.61 10.37
N TRP A 291 -6.32 11.64 9.05
CA TRP A 291 -5.48 10.70 8.32
C TRP A 291 -3.99 10.87 8.65
N ALA A 292 -3.50 12.11 8.80
CA ALA A 292 -2.11 12.39 9.18
C ALA A 292 -1.75 11.83 10.56
N ASN A 293 -2.71 11.65 11.45
CA ASN A 293 -2.50 11.05 12.77
C ASN A 293 -2.41 9.52 12.75
N GLN A 294 -2.70 8.85 11.62
CA GLN A 294 -2.69 7.41 11.47
C GLN A 294 -1.56 6.95 10.54
N PRO A 295 -0.90 5.80 10.81
CA PRO A 295 0.18 5.32 9.94
C PRO A 295 -0.27 5.09 8.48
N ALA A 296 -1.43 4.45 8.27
CA ALA A 296 -1.99 4.19 6.94
C ALA A 296 -2.35 5.49 6.22
N GLY A 297 -2.92 6.46 6.94
CA GLY A 297 -3.25 7.77 6.40
C GLY A 297 -2.00 8.55 5.98
N ARG A 298 -0.95 8.58 6.81
CA ARG A 298 0.34 9.20 6.43
C ARG A 298 0.93 8.58 5.17
N GLN A 299 0.85 7.26 5.04
CA GLN A 299 1.34 6.56 3.86
C GLN A 299 0.54 6.95 2.60
N LEU A 300 -0.79 7.03 2.72
CA LEU A 300 -1.68 7.44 1.63
C LEU A 300 -1.41 8.89 1.21
N LEU A 301 -1.35 9.81 2.18
CA LEU A 301 -1.04 11.22 1.95
C LEU A 301 0.34 11.42 1.30
N GLY A 302 1.34 10.66 1.73
CA GLY A 302 2.68 10.71 1.14
C GLY A 302 2.78 10.11 -0.27
N ALA A 303 1.87 9.22 -0.65
CA ALA A 303 1.84 8.59 -1.97
C ALA A 303 1.02 9.40 -3.00
N THR A 304 0.09 10.25 -2.55
CA THR A 304 -0.71 11.09 -3.44
C THR A 304 0.07 12.34 -3.88
N ARG A 305 -0.23 12.80 -5.10
CA ARG A 305 0.27 14.10 -5.62
C ARG A 305 -0.81 15.19 -5.54
N VAL A 306 -1.98 14.84 -5.08
CA VAL A 306 -3.13 15.75 -4.95
C VAL A 306 -3.12 16.29 -3.53
N ASP A 307 -3.28 17.58 -3.38
CA ASP A 307 -3.53 18.21 -2.09
C ASP A 307 -4.96 17.87 -1.65
N LEU A 308 -5.06 17.11 -0.57
CA LEU A 308 -6.33 16.66 0.01
C LEU A 308 -6.79 17.53 1.19
N SER A 309 -6.01 18.55 1.55
CA SER A 309 -6.40 19.52 2.59
C SER A 309 -7.48 20.49 2.12
N HIS A 310 -7.72 20.53 0.81
CA HIS A 310 -8.68 21.42 0.17
C HIS A 310 -9.75 20.64 -0.58
N ALA A 311 -10.89 21.28 -0.79
CA ALA A 311 -11.92 20.74 -1.66
C ALA A 311 -11.42 20.63 -3.12
N SER A 312 -12.01 19.73 -3.91
CA SER A 312 -11.61 19.54 -5.31
C SER A 312 -11.77 20.84 -6.14
N PRO A 313 -10.94 21.07 -7.16
CA PRO A 313 -10.99 22.30 -7.97
C PRO A 313 -12.35 22.58 -8.64
N ASP A 314 -13.13 21.55 -8.87
CA ASP A 314 -14.47 21.61 -9.47
C ASP A 314 -15.60 21.73 -8.42
N PHE A 315 -15.29 21.68 -7.13
CA PHE A 315 -16.26 21.73 -6.05
C PHE A 315 -17.14 22.97 -6.11
N GLN A 316 -16.55 24.15 -6.36
CA GLN A 316 -17.30 25.40 -6.48
C GLN A 316 -18.34 25.33 -7.62
N ALA A 317 -17.99 24.75 -8.76
CA ALA A 317 -18.93 24.59 -9.87
C ALA A 317 -20.09 23.65 -9.52
N HIS A 318 -19.81 22.57 -8.79
CA HIS A 318 -20.83 21.65 -8.30
C HIS A 318 -21.76 22.31 -7.27
N VAL A 319 -21.23 23.09 -6.35
CA VAL A 319 -22.02 23.86 -5.37
C VAL A 319 -22.97 24.83 -6.09
N ALA A 320 -22.45 25.64 -7.04
CA ALA A 320 -23.26 26.56 -7.80
C ALA A 320 -24.37 25.88 -8.63
N LEU A 321 -24.08 24.68 -9.17
CA LEU A 321 -25.09 23.87 -9.88
C LEU A 321 -26.16 23.35 -8.91
N ALA A 322 -25.75 22.82 -7.75
CA ALA A 322 -26.66 22.30 -6.74
C ALA A 322 -27.61 23.39 -6.22
N ILE A 323 -27.11 24.59 -5.97
CA ILE A 323 -27.92 25.75 -5.55
C ILE A 323 -28.94 26.12 -6.62
N ARG A 324 -28.54 26.17 -7.89
CA ARG A 324 -29.47 26.44 -9.01
C ARG A 324 -30.58 25.38 -9.14
N ASN A 325 -30.23 24.11 -9.00
CA ASN A 325 -31.21 23.03 -9.04
C ASN A 325 -32.20 23.13 -7.88
N TRP A 326 -31.68 23.31 -6.66
CA TRP A 326 -32.52 23.51 -5.48
C TRP A 326 -33.48 24.68 -5.63
N GLN A 327 -33.04 25.81 -6.21
CA GLN A 327 -33.90 26.94 -6.48
C GLN A 327 -35.03 26.62 -7.49
N ALA A 328 -34.69 25.87 -8.54
CA ALA A 328 -35.68 25.42 -9.52
C ALA A 328 -36.75 24.54 -8.85
N ASP A 329 -36.33 23.61 -7.98
CA ASP A 329 -37.22 22.72 -7.24
C ASP A 329 -38.12 23.51 -6.28
N VAL A 330 -37.57 24.49 -5.56
CA VAL A 330 -38.35 25.37 -4.66
C VAL A 330 -39.38 26.19 -5.45
N LEU A 331 -39.00 26.72 -6.59
CA LEU A 331 -39.90 27.48 -7.45
C LEU A 331 -41.04 26.61 -8.00
N GLU A 332 -40.75 25.39 -8.40
CA GLU A 332 -41.74 24.42 -8.84
C GLU A 332 -42.72 24.06 -7.71
N LEU A 333 -42.21 23.80 -6.51
CA LEU A 333 -43.00 23.50 -5.33
C LEU A 333 -43.95 24.66 -4.99
N VAL A 334 -43.44 25.90 -4.94
CA VAL A 334 -44.24 27.10 -4.65
C VAL A 334 -45.28 27.33 -5.74
N SER A 335 -44.96 27.10 -7.01
CA SER A 335 -45.91 27.30 -8.11
C SER A 335 -47.02 26.26 -8.08
N SER A 336 -46.71 25.01 -7.80
CA SER A 336 -47.67 23.90 -7.72
C SER A 336 -48.62 24.06 -6.53
N GLU A 337 -48.10 24.41 -5.34
CA GLU A 337 -48.95 24.68 -4.16
C GLU A 337 -49.79 25.94 -4.31
N GLY A 338 -49.25 26.98 -4.93
CA GLY A 338 -49.99 28.22 -5.24
C GLY A 338 -51.15 28.00 -6.21
N ALA A 339 -50.96 27.13 -7.22
CA ALA A 339 -52.02 26.74 -8.13
C ALA A 339 -53.12 25.93 -7.44
N SER A 340 -52.75 24.98 -6.56
CA SER A 340 -53.71 24.15 -5.83
C SER A 340 -54.58 24.98 -4.85
N LYS A 341 -53.98 25.97 -4.19
CA LYS A 341 -54.74 26.88 -3.27
C LYS A 341 -55.66 27.84 -4.01
N LYS A 342 -55.28 28.34 -5.21
CA LYS A 342 -56.17 29.13 -6.04
C LYS A 342 -57.35 28.33 -6.55
N SER A 343 -57.19 27.06 -6.88
CA SER A 343 -58.23 26.15 -7.30
C SER A 343 -59.22 25.90 -6.15
N ARG A 344 -58.72 25.68 -4.90
CA ARG A 344 -59.56 25.51 -3.71
C ARG A 344 -60.32 26.79 -3.30
N ALA A 345 -59.64 27.95 -3.40
CA ALA A 345 -60.32 29.23 -3.14
C ALA A 345 -61.43 29.56 -4.13
N ARG A 346 -61.26 29.17 -5.40
CA ARG A 346 -62.36 29.29 -6.41
C ARG A 346 -63.53 28.33 -6.14
N PHE A 347 -63.24 27.17 -5.61
CA PHE A 347 -64.28 26.18 -5.28
C PHE A 347 -65.11 26.57 -4.02
N LEU A 348 -64.50 27.34 -3.09
CA LEU A 348 -65.16 27.85 -1.89
C LEU A 348 -65.89 29.18 -2.10
N ALA A 349 -65.71 29.80 -3.27
CA ALA A 349 -66.37 31.07 -3.67
C ALA A 349 -67.57 30.85 -4.62
N LEU A 350 -67.91 29.62 -4.95
CA LEU A 350 -69.12 29.18 -5.64
C LEU A 350 -70.08 28.53 -4.64
#